data_a026661f3ea23e2b5ef64570c102448a
#
_entry.id   a026661f3ea23e2b5ef64570c102448a
#
_cell.length_a   1.000
_cell.length_b   1.000
_cell.length_c   1.000
_cell.angle_alpha   90.00
_cell.angle_beta   90.00
_cell.angle_gamma   90.00
#
_symmetry.space_group_name_H-M   'P 1'
#
loop_
_entity.id
_entity.type
_entity.pdbx_description
1 polymer ?
#
loop_
_entity_poly.entity_id
_entity_poly.type
_entity_poly.pdbx_seq_one_letter_code
_entity_poly.pdbx_strand_id
1 'polypeptide(L)'
;MPRWNPVNICSYHLQEAGATPVQEVAFAMGTAIAVLDAVRDSGQVAPEKFGDVVQRISFFVNAGVRFVEEMCKMRALVELWDEITRERYGITEAKQRRLRYGVQVNSLGLTEAQPENNVQRIVLEMLAVTLSKNARARAVQLPAWNEALGLPRPWDQQWSLRLQQVLAYESDLLEYEDLFDGSAVIEAKVGEILAGARAEIERILRMGGAVAAVESGYMKSALVKAHSARRGRIEAGEDVVVGVNRFITTEPNPLTADLDTAVQVVDPAVESAAVRAVEQWRRTRDENPQAARQSGWRWRNCRKMPAARPI
;
A
#
# COMPACT_ATOMS: atom_id res chain seq x y z
N MET A 1 -19.06 13.59 9.82
CA MET A 1 -19.44 12.16 9.76
C MET A 1 -18.55 11.36 10.71
N PRO A 2 -19.00 11.09 11.96
CA PRO A 2 -18.12 10.59 13.02
C PRO A 2 -17.62 9.15 12.83
N ARG A 3 -18.17 8.40 11.88
CA ARG A 3 -17.76 7.02 11.59
C ARG A 3 -16.98 6.87 10.26
N TRP A 4 -16.76 7.95 9.56
CA TRP A 4 -16.00 7.91 8.31
C TRP A 4 -14.50 7.84 8.60
N ASN A 5 -13.77 7.12 7.74
CA ASN A 5 -12.32 7.08 7.71
C ASN A 5 -11.83 8.06 6.63
N PRO A 6 -11.44 9.29 6.98
CA PRO A 6 -11.15 10.33 5.99
C PRO A 6 -9.74 10.25 5.42
N VAL A 7 -8.83 9.52 6.08
CA VAL A 7 -7.41 9.45 5.72
C VAL A 7 -6.96 8.00 5.58
N ASN A 8 -6.38 7.69 4.44
CA ASN A 8 -5.67 6.46 4.20
C ASN A 8 -4.22 6.80 3.82
N ILE A 9 -3.26 6.26 4.56
CA ILE A 9 -1.83 6.42 4.28
C ILE A 9 -1.41 5.26 3.41
N CYS A 10 -1.27 5.54 2.11
CA CYS A 10 -0.89 4.55 1.12
C CYS A 10 0.62 4.52 0.97
N SER A 11 1.27 3.48 1.50
CA SER A 11 2.71 3.27 1.38
C SER A 11 3.09 2.20 0.34
N TYR A 12 2.13 1.44 -0.17
CA TYR A 12 2.42 0.42 -1.17
C TYR A 12 3.13 0.99 -2.40
N HIS A 13 2.76 2.19 -2.84
CA HIS A 13 3.45 2.89 -3.94
C HIS A 13 4.95 3.11 -3.67
N LEU A 14 5.34 3.29 -2.40
CA LEU A 14 6.74 3.52 -2.03
C LEU A 14 7.57 2.26 -2.28
N GLN A 15 7.05 1.08 -1.90
CA GLN A 15 7.73 -0.18 -2.17
C GLN A 15 7.77 -0.49 -3.67
N GLU A 16 6.70 -0.21 -4.39
CA GLU A 16 6.67 -0.31 -5.85
C GLU A 16 7.69 0.63 -6.51
N ALA A 17 7.88 1.83 -5.93
CA ALA A 17 8.93 2.76 -6.36
C ALA A 17 10.34 2.38 -5.87
N GLY A 18 10.50 1.24 -5.18
CA GLY A 18 11.79 0.67 -4.78
C GLY A 18 12.15 0.78 -3.30
N ALA A 19 11.24 1.24 -2.43
CA ALA A 19 11.50 1.26 -0.99
C ALA A 19 11.83 -0.13 -0.45
N THR A 20 12.79 -0.20 0.45
CA THR A 20 12.99 -1.38 1.29
C THR A 20 11.87 -1.51 2.32
N PRO A 21 11.64 -2.69 2.93
CA PRO A 21 10.66 -2.85 4.00
C PRO A 21 10.82 -1.83 5.13
N VAL A 22 12.05 -1.54 5.54
CA VAL A 22 12.38 -0.52 6.55
C VAL A 22 11.95 0.89 6.10
N GLN A 23 12.23 1.25 4.85
CA GLN A 23 11.84 2.56 4.30
C GLN A 23 10.33 2.69 4.16
N GLU A 24 9.63 1.65 3.72
CA GLU A 24 8.17 1.68 3.64
C GLU A 24 7.54 1.93 5.02
N VAL A 25 7.97 1.18 6.04
CA VAL A 25 7.50 1.37 7.43
C VAL A 25 7.79 2.80 7.91
N ALA A 26 9.03 3.27 7.76
CA ALA A 26 9.44 4.57 8.25
C ALA A 26 8.72 5.73 7.56
N PHE A 27 8.56 5.67 6.25
CA PHE A 27 7.90 6.73 5.47
C PHE A 27 6.40 6.75 5.72
N ALA A 28 5.76 5.58 5.88
CA ALA A 28 4.36 5.48 6.27
C ALA A 28 4.11 6.10 7.64
N MET A 29 4.93 5.73 8.64
CA MET A 29 4.81 6.26 10.00
C MET A 29 5.18 7.75 10.08
N GLY A 30 6.21 8.20 9.37
CA GLY A 30 6.55 9.61 9.27
C GLY A 30 5.42 10.45 8.68
N THR A 31 4.75 9.93 7.65
CA THR A 31 3.55 10.57 7.07
C THR A 31 2.39 10.60 8.06
N ALA A 32 2.16 9.50 8.80
CA ALA A 32 1.14 9.43 9.83
C ALA A 32 1.38 10.45 10.95
N ILE A 33 2.63 10.58 11.39
CA ILE A 33 3.03 11.58 12.39
C ILE A 33 2.73 12.99 11.88
N ALA A 34 3.11 13.32 10.64
CA ALA A 34 2.83 14.64 10.07
C ALA A 34 1.33 14.96 10.03
N VAL A 35 0.48 13.99 9.66
CA VAL A 35 -0.97 14.15 9.66
C VAL A 35 -1.51 14.35 11.08
N LEU A 36 -1.07 13.54 12.04
CA LEU A 36 -1.54 13.62 13.43
C LEU A 36 -1.06 14.92 14.10
N ASP A 37 0.18 15.33 13.89
CA ASP A 37 0.70 16.60 14.39
C ASP A 37 -0.10 17.78 13.82
N ALA A 38 -0.37 17.80 12.51
CA ALA A 38 -1.19 18.84 11.88
C ALA A 38 -2.61 18.91 12.46
N VAL A 39 -3.25 17.77 12.74
CA VAL A 39 -4.58 17.74 13.36
C VAL A 39 -4.53 18.24 14.81
N ARG A 40 -3.55 17.79 15.60
CA ARG A 40 -3.36 18.22 16.98
C ARG A 40 -3.13 19.74 17.06
N ASP A 41 -2.20 20.24 16.24
CA ASP A 41 -1.75 21.63 16.27
C ASP A 41 -2.79 22.60 15.68
N SER A 42 -3.77 22.08 14.91
CA SER A 42 -4.90 22.87 14.40
C SER A 42 -5.83 23.37 15.52
N GLY A 43 -5.82 22.74 16.69
CA GLY A 43 -6.74 23.03 17.81
C GLY A 43 -8.22 22.75 17.53
N GLN A 44 -8.55 22.13 16.38
CA GLN A 44 -9.95 21.85 16.00
C GLN A 44 -10.52 20.60 16.68
N VAL A 45 -9.66 19.78 17.28
CA VAL A 45 -10.04 18.55 17.98
C VAL A 45 -9.67 18.70 19.45
N ALA A 46 -10.65 18.54 20.33
CA ALA A 46 -10.40 18.56 21.78
C ALA A 46 -9.47 17.38 22.17
N PRO A 47 -8.53 17.59 23.12
CA PRO A 47 -7.54 16.57 23.47
C PRO A 47 -8.14 15.21 23.82
N GLU A 48 -9.26 15.17 24.54
CA GLU A 48 -9.96 13.94 24.91
C GLU A 48 -10.61 13.21 23.74
N LYS A 49 -10.74 13.87 22.58
CA LYS A 49 -11.25 13.28 21.32
C LYS A 49 -10.14 12.87 20.35
N PHE A 50 -8.90 13.14 20.69
CA PHE A 50 -7.78 12.89 19.76
C PHE A 50 -7.61 11.39 19.46
N GLY A 51 -7.86 10.51 20.42
CA GLY A 51 -7.89 9.07 20.21
C GLY A 51 -8.92 8.62 19.17
N ASP A 52 -10.02 9.36 19.03
CA ASP A 52 -11.02 9.10 17.99
C ASP A 52 -10.49 9.44 16.58
N VAL A 53 -9.59 10.42 16.46
CA VAL A 53 -8.90 10.72 15.21
C VAL A 53 -7.91 9.62 14.87
N VAL A 54 -7.06 9.23 15.83
CA VAL A 54 -6.05 8.18 15.66
C VAL A 54 -6.70 6.89 15.15
N GLN A 55 -7.78 6.43 15.75
CA GLN A 55 -8.46 5.20 15.34
C GLN A 55 -9.14 5.28 13.96
N ARG A 56 -9.22 6.48 13.33
CA ARG A 56 -9.81 6.69 12.00
C ARG A 56 -8.78 6.73 10.88
N ILE A 57 -7.50 6.78 11.20
CA ILE A 57 -6.45 6.62 10.20
C ILE A 57 -6.39 5.15 9.79
N SER A 58 -6.27 4.90 8.49
CA SER A 58 -5.98 3.59 7.94
C SER A 58 -4.73 3.66 7.07
N PHE A 59 -4.17 2.48 6.82
CA PHE A 59 -2.98 2.33 5.99
C PHE A 59 -3.27 1.37 4.84
N PHE A 60 -2.51 1.49 3.76
CA PHE A 60 -2.51 0.55 2.67
C PHE A 60 -1.06 0.30 2.27
N VAL A 61 -0.57 -0.88 2.58
CA VAL A 61 0.85 -1.26 2.50
C VAL A 61 1.07 -2.33 1.44
N ASN A 62 2.31 -2.57 1.06
CA ASN A 62 2.67 -3.57 0.06
C ASN A 62 3.02 -4.93 0.69
N ALA A 63 2.98 -6.00 -0.11
CA ALA A 63 3.55 -7.30 0.21
C ALA A 63 4.24 -7.88 -1.03
N GLY A 64 5.57 -8.05 -0.96
CA GLY A 64 6.37 -8.63 -2.03
C GLY A 64 6.66 -10.12 -1.83
N VAL A 65 7.34 -10.71 -2.82
CA VAL A 65 7.60 -12.16 -2.90
C VAL A 65 8.50 -12.71 -1.78
N ARG A 66 9.27 -11.86 -1.10
CA ARG A 66 10.08 -12.25 0.08
C ARG A 66 9.19 -12.37 1.31
N PHE A 67 8.26 -13.32 1.29
CA PHE A 67 7.10 -13.37 2.17
C PHE A 67 7.43 -13.39 3.67
N VAL A 68 8.56 -13.99 4.09
CA VAL A 68 8.97 -13.98 5.51
C VAL A 68 9.35 -12.57 5.95
N GLU A 69 10.13 -11.85 5.15
CA GLU A 69 10.51 -10.47 5.43
C GLU A 69 9.30 -9.53 5.44
N GLU A 70 8.39 -9.71 4.49
CA GLU A 70 7.15 -8.94 4.39
C GLU A 70 6.21 -9.22 5.58
N MET A 71 6.12 -10.47 6.01
CA MET A 71 5.37 -10.83 7.22
C MET A 71 5.95 -10.16 8.47
N CYS A 72 7.29 -10.14 8.61
CA CYS A 72 7.95 -9.43 9.70
C CYS A 72 7.71 -7.91 9.62
N LYS A 73 7.66 -7.34 8.42
CA LYS A 73 7.29 -5.94 8.19
C LYS A 73 5.88 -5.63 8.71
N MET A 74 4.90 -6.51 8.45
CA MET A 74 3.54 -6.33 8.96
C MET A 74 3.49 -6.32 10.49
N ARG A 75 4.25 -7.21 11.15
CA ARG A 75 4.39 -7.21 12.62
C ARG A 75 5.03 -5.92 13.12
N ALA A 76 6.13 -5.50 12.51
CA ALA A 76 6.81 -4.26 12.85
C ALA A 76 5.90 -3.02 12.70
N LEU A 77 5.07 -2.97 11.65
CA LEU A 77 4.09 -1.90 11.46
C LEU A 77 3.07 -1.81 12.61
N VAL A 78 2.55 -2.95 13.04
CA VAL A 78 1.56 -3.02 14.13
C VAL A 78 2.17 -2.55 15.44
N GLU A 79 3.38 -3.04 15.76
CA GLU A 79 4.08 -2.70 16.99
C GLU A 79 4.49 -1.22 17.03
N LEU A 80 5.09 -0.73 15.95
CA LEU A 80 5.55 0.66 15.86
C LEU A 80 4.38 1.66 15.90
N TRP A 81 3.24 1.33 15.33
CA TRP A 81 2.04 2.16 15.43
C TRP A 81 1.51 2.23 16.87
N ASP A 82 1.46 1.11 17.58
CA ASP A 82 1.06 1.09 19.00
C ASP A 82 2.01 1.94 19.84
N GLU A 83 3.33 1.79 19.63
CA GLU A 83 4.36 2.58 20.30
C GLU A 83 4.19 4.08 20.04
N ILE A 84 4.15 4.50 18.77
CA ILE A 84 4.01 5.92 18.40
C ILE A 84 2.74 6.52 18.98
N THR A 85 1.62 5.82 18.89
CA THR A 85 0.34 6.36 19.36
C THR A 85 0.26 6.42 20.88
N ARG A 86 0.91 5.49 21.58
CA ARG A 86 1.00 5.47 23.03
C ARG A 86 1.97 6.55 23.54
N GLU A 87 3.20 6.58 23.01
CA GLU A 87 4.29 7.38 23.59
C GLU A 87 4.27 8.83 23.11
N ARG A 88 4.05 9.07 21.82
CA ARG A 88 4.04 10.43 21.27
C ARG A 88 2.71 11.14 21.50
N TYR A 89 1.60 10.42 21.46
CA TYR A 89 0.25 11.01 21.52
C TYR A 89 -0.52 10.68 22.79
N GLY A 90 0.03 9.87 23.69
CA GLY A 90 -0.57 9.57 24.99
C GLY A 90 -1.89 8.80 24.91
N ILE A 91 -2.12 8.05 23.83
CA ILE A 91 -3.38 7.29 23.69
C ILE A 91 -3.35 6.08 24.60
N THR A 92 -4.21 6.03 25.60
CA THR A 92 -4.27 4.94 26.59
C THR A 92 -5.10 3.75 26.12
N GLU A 93 -6.17 4.01 25.37
CA GLU A 93 -7.10 2.98 24.91
C GLU A 93 -6.52 2.10 23.80
N ALA A 94 -6.27 0.83 24.08
CA ALA A 94 -5.71 -0.14 23.14
C ALA A 94 -6.52 -0.26 21.83
N LYS A 95 -7.86 -0.11 21.91
CA LYS A 95 -8.73 -0.12 20.73
C LYS A 95 -8.45 1.03 19.78
N GLN A 96 -8.09 2.20 20.31
CA GLN A 96 -7.77 3.40 19.50
C GLN A 96 -6.39 3.32 18.88
N ARG A 97 -5.45 2.58 19.50
CA ARG A 97 -4.10 2.35 18.99
C ARG A 97 -3.99 1.23 17.95
N ARG A 98 -5.07 0.47 17.74
CA ARG A 98 -5.04 -0.65 16.78
C ARG A 98 -4.76 -0.17 15.37
N LEU A 99 -3.68 -0.64 14.76
CA LEU A 99 -3.38 -0.41 13.35
C LEU A 99 -4.49 -0.99 12.47
N ARG A 100 -4.95 -0.21 11.51
CA ARG A 100 -5.99 -0.58 10.54
C ARG A 100 -5.40 -0.47 9.16
N TYR A 101 -5.16 -1.59 8.52
CA TYR A 101 -4.52 -1.58 7.22
C TYR A 101 -5.09 -2.65 6.28
N GLY A 102 -5.01 -2.35 5.00
CA GLY A 102 -5.12 -3.30 3.91
C GLY A 102 -3.75 -3.51 3.27
N VAL A 103 -3.64 -4.53 2.44
CA VAL A 103 -2.40 -4.87 1.73
C VAL A 103 -2.65 -4.96 0.24
N GLN A 104 -1.81 -4.30 -0.53
CA GLN A 104 -1.63 -4.53 -1.97
C GLN A 104 -0.53 -5.57 -2.13
N VAL A 105 -0.85 -6.70 -2.73
CA VAL A 105 0.16 -7.64 -3.20
C VAL A 105 0.91 -7.03 -4.39
N ASN A 106 2.23 -7.18 -4.42
CA ASN A 106 3.11 -6.43 -5.31
C ASN A 106 2.93 -6.78 -6.78
N SER A 107 2.31 -5.88 -7.55
CA SER A 107 2.13 -6.05 -8.98
C SER A 107 3.41 -5.81 -9.80
N LEU A 108 4.33 -4.95 -9.32
CA LEU A 108 5.62 -4.71 -9.99
C LEU A 108 6.62 -5.86 -9.83
N GLY A 109 6.32 -6.84 -8.99
CA GLY A 109 7.06 -8.09 -8.89
C GLY A 109 6.69 -9.10 -9.99
N LEU A 110 5.58 -8.87 -10.69
CA LEU A 110 5.12 -9.72 -11.78
C LEU A 110 5.95 -9.48 -13.05
N THR A 111 6.06 -10.50 -13.88
CA THR A 111 6.87 -10.45 -15.10
C THR A 111 6.02 -10.71 -16.34
N GLU A 112 6.38 -10.05 -17.42
CA GLU A 112 5.84 -10.30 -18.76
C GLU A 112 6.41 -11.63 -19.34
N ALA A 113 7.68 -11.91 -19.04
CA ALA A 113 8.31 -13.17 -19.41
C ALA A 113 7.78 -14.31 -18.53
N GLN A 114 7.32 -15.40 -19.17
CA GLN A 114 6.73 -16.56 -18.48
C GLN A 114 5.65 -16.15 -17.47
N PRO A 115 4.56 -15.49 -17.90
CA PRO A 115 3.58 -14.88 -17.01
C PRO A 115 2.80 -15.89 -16.15
N GLU A 116 2.81 -17.18 -16.53
CA GLU A 116 2.29 -18.28 -15.71
C GLU A 116 2.94 -18.37 -14.33
N ASN A 117 4.20 -17.95 -14.21
CA ASN A 117 4.91 -17.93 -12.93
C ASN A 117 4.38 -16.84 -11.97
N ASN A 118 3.59 -15.89 -12.46
CA ASN A 118 3.03 -14.84 -11.63
C ASN A 118 2.00 -15.37 -10.64
N VAL A 119 1.32 -16.48 -10.97
CA VAL A 119 0.38 -17.13 -10.04
C VAL A 119 1.11 -17.56 -8.76
N GLN A 120 2.28 -18.20 -8.88
CA GLN A 120 3.08 -18.62 -7.74
C GLN A 120 3.61 -17.43 -6.93
N ARG A 121 4.02 -16.35 -7.62
CA ARG A 121 4.46 -15.12 -6.96
C ARG A 121 3.34 -14.52 -6.12
N ILE A 122 2.15 -14.37 -6.68
CA ILE A 122 0.96 -13.85 -6.00
C ILE A 122 0.59 -14.71 -4.77
N VAL A 123 0.67 -16.03 -4.88
CA VAL A 123 0.41 -16.93 -3.74
C VAL A 123 1.42 -16.68 -2.62
N LEU A 124 2.72 -16.61 -2.91
CA LEU A 124 3.76 -16.34 -1.91
C LEU A 124 3.58 -14.98 -1.24
N GLU A 125 3.24 -13.96 -2.01
CA GLU A 125 2.97 -12.62 -1.51
C GLU A 125 1.72 -12.58 -0.62
N MET A 126 0.68 -13.34 -0.98
CA MET A 126 -0.53 -13.49 -0.16
C MET A 126 -0.24 -14.22 1.16
N LEU A 127 0.66 -15.20 1.17
CA LEU A 127 1.10 -15.87 2.40
C LEU A 127 1.75 -14.89 3.39
N ALA A 128 2.51 -13.91 2.92
CA ALA A 128 3.07 -12.84 3.77
C ALA A 128 2.00 -12.13 4.62
N VAL A 129 0.80 -11.98 4.06
CA VAL A 129 -0.32 -11.27 4.69
C VAL A 129 -1.13 -12.18 5.61
N THR A 130 -1.27 -13.45 5.25
CA THR A 130 -2.23 -14.37 5.87
C THR A 130 -1.66 -15.23 6.98
N LEU A 131 -0.33 -15.50 6.98
CA LEU A 131 0.33 -16.36 7.96
C LEU A 131 0.50 -15.70 9.33
N SER A 132 0.59 -14.38 9.41
CA SER A 132 0.74 -13.70 10.69
C SER A 132 -0.62 -13.21 11.21
N LYS A 133 -1.29 -14.01 12.02
CA LYS A 133 -2.58 -13.65 12.62
C LYS A 133 -2.46 -12.52 13.65
N ASN A 134 -1.30 -12.39 14.32
CA ASN A 134 -1.05 -11.31 15.29
C ASN A 134 -0.90 -9.94 14.61
N ALA A 135 -0.53 -9.90 13.33
CA ALA A 135 -0.48 -8.69 12.51
C ALA A 135 -1.57 -8.68 11.43
N ARG A 136 -2.81 -8.93 11.80
CA ARG A 136 -3.92 -9.16 10.88
C ARG A 136 -4.26 -7.93 10.03
N ALA A 137 -4.06 -8.03 8.72
CA ALA A 137 -4.62 -7.10 7.76
C ALA A 137 -6.15 -7.22 7.68
N ARG A 138 -6.84 -6.14 7.31
CA ARG A 138 -8.29 -6.13 7.14
C ARG A 138 -8.75 -6.52 5.74
N ALA A 139 -7.89 -6.32 4.77
CA ALA A 139 -8.15 -6.62 3.38
C ALA A 139 -6.82 -6.95 2.68
N VAL A 140 -6.89 -7.80 1.68
CA VAL A 140 -5.81 -8.04 0.73
C VAL A 140 -6.34 -7.84 -0.68
N GLN A 141 -5.61 -7.11 -1.49
CA GLN A 141 -5.88 -6.93 -2.92
C GLN A 141 -4.81 -7.69 -3.69
N LEU A 142 -5.24 -8.58 -4.57
CA LEU A 142 -4.35 -9.34 -5.45
C LEU A 142 -4.42 -8.76 -6.87
N PRO A 143 -3.29 -8.62 -7.58
CA PRO A 143 -3.27 -8.33 -9.01
C PRO A 143 -3.78 -9.53 -9.80
N ALA A 144 -4.17 -9.33 -11.04
CA ALA A 144 -4.37 -10.43 -11.97
C ALA A 144 -3.01 -11.01 -12.40
N TRP A 145 -2.95 -12.30 -12.70
CA TRP A 145 -1.72 -12.99 -13.12
C TRP A 145 -1.06 -12.37 -14.35
N ASN A 146 -1.88 -11.78 -15.23
CA ASN A 146 -1.47 -11.14 -16.49
C ASN A 146 -1.37 -9.60 -16.41
N GLU A 147 -1.39 -9.01 -15.22
CA GLU A 147 -1.34 -7.55 -15.04
C GLU A 147 -0.08 -6.93 -15.65
N ALA A 148 1.04 -7.67 -15.68
CA ALA A 148 2.27 -7.23 -16.34
C ALA A 148 2.15 -7.13 -17.88
N LEU A 149 1.17 -7.78 -18.49
CA LEU A 149 0.93 -7.75 -19.94
C LEU A 149 0.01 -6.55 -20.34
N GLY A 150 -0.79 -6.03 -19.42
CA GLY A 150 -1.75 -4.97 -19.69
C GLY A 150 -3.02 -5.08 -18.86
N LEU A 151 -4.13 -4.52 -19.37
CA LEU A 151 -5.40 -4.50 -18.66
C LEU A 151 -6.02 -5.89 -18.59
N PRO A 152 -6.24 -6.45 -17.37
CA PRO A 152 -6.78 -7.80 -17.21
C PRO A 152 -8.24 -7.89 -17.66
N ARG A 153 -8.60 -9.01 -18.24
CA ARG A 153 -10.00 -9.33 -18.58
C ARG A 153 -10.79 -9.70 -17.32
N PRO A 154 -12.12 -9.64 -17.33
CA PRO A 154 -12.95 -9.98 -16.15
C PRO A 154 -12.66 -11.36 -15.56
N TRP A 155 -12.40 -12.39 -16.39
CA TRP A 155 -12.11 -13.73 -15.88
C TRP A 155 -10.70 -13.84 -15.28
N ASP A 156 -9.73 -13.04 -15.72
CA ASP A 156 -8.40 -12.96 -15.11
C ASP A 156 -8.49 -12.42 -13.68
N GLN A 157 -9.35 -11.43 -13.46
CA GLN A 157 -9.66 -10.90 -12.12
C GLN A 157 -10.34 -11.96 -11.23
N GLN A 158 -11.13 -12.85 -11.81
CA GLN A 158 -11.75 -13.93 -11.06
C GLN A 158 -10.71 -14.89 -10.47
N TRP A 159 -9.57 -15.11 -11.12
CA TRP A 159 -8.49 -15.93 -10.59
C TRP A 159 -7.96 -15.38 -9.27
N SER A 160 -7.78 -14.08 -9.16
CA SER A 160 -7.34 -13.44 -7.92
C SER A 160 -8.30 -13.70 -6.75
N LEU A 161 -9.60 -13.73 -7.02
CA LEU A 161 -10.61 -14.13 -6.04
C LEU A 161 -10.52 -15.61 -5.70
N ARG A 162 -10.32 -16.48 -6.70
CA ARG A 162 -10.19 -17.92 -6.49
C ARG A 162 -8.96 -18.28 -5.68
N LEU A 163 -7.81 -17.61 -5.90
CA LEU A 163 -6.61 -17.81 -5.08
C LEU A 163 -6.90 -17.61 -3.58
N GLN A 164 -7.61 -16.53 -3.23
CA GLN A 164 -8.01 -16.26 -1.86
C GLN A 164 -8.95 -17.34 -1.31
N GLN A 165 -9.90 -17.79 -2.13
CA GLN A 165 -10.88 -18.82 -1.74
C GLN A 165 -10.23 -20.18 -1.55
N VAL A 166 -9.32 -20.58 -2.45
CA VAL A 166 -8.53 -21.83 -2.31
C VAL A 166 -7.74 -21.79 -1.00
N LEU A 167 -7.04 -20.70 -0.73
CA LEU A 167 -6.29 -20.58 0.53
C LEU A 167 -7.19 -20.66 1.76
N ALA A 168 -8.36 -20.02 1.72
CA ALA A 168 -9.26 -19.94 2.86
C ALA A 168 -10.10 -21.20 3.09
N TYR A 169 -10.47 -21.94 2.03
CA TYR A 169 -11.44 -23.03 2.12
C TYR A 169 -10.90 -24.42 1.82
N GLU A 170 -9.77 -24.51 1.11
CA GLU A 170 -9.16 -25.79 0.77
C GLU A 170 -7.89 -26.08 1.57
N SER A 171 -7.29 -25.06 2.21
CA SER A 171 -6.18 -25.23 3.15
C SER A 171 -6.66 -25.19 4.59
N ASP A 172 -5.84 -25.70 5.51
CA ASP A 172 -6.07 -25.71 6.95
C ASP A 172 -5.61 -24.42 7.67
N LEU A 173 -5.23 -23.38 6.90
CA LEU A 173 -4.64 -22.16 7.44
C LEU A 173 -5.52 -21.47 8.49
N LEU A 174 -6.85 -21.55 8.35
CA LEU A 174 -7.79 -20.94 9.30
C LEU A 174 -7.97 -21.73 10.60
N GLU A 175 -7.50 -22.98 10.66
CA GLU A 175 -7.64 -23.87 11.81
C GLU A 175 -6.63 -23.57 12.93
N TYR A 176 -5.54 -22.89 12.60
CA TYR A 176 -4.43 -22.62 13.52
C TYR A 176 -4.39 -21.16 13.95
N GLU A 177 -3.86 -20.92 15.14
CA GLU A 177 -3.45 -19.61 15.60
C GLU A 177 -2.20 -19.12 14.85
N ASP A 178 -1.51 -18.11 15.32
CA ASP A 178 -0.31 -17.58 14.66
C ASP A 178 0.83 -18.62 14.74
N LEU A 179 1.17 -19.21 13.60
CA LEU A 179 2.17 -20.28 13.49
C LEU A 179 3.61 -19.81 13.80
N PHE A 180 3.85 -18.52 13.81
CA PHE A 180 5.17 -17.91 14.01
C PHE A 180 5.30 -17.21 15.36
N ASP A 181 4.28 -17.32 16.21
CA ASP A 181 4.32 -16.75 17.55
C ASP A 181 5.42 -17.44 18.39
N GLY A 182 6.26 -16.64 19.06
CA GLY A 182 7.41 -17.13 19.82
C GLY A 182 8.60 -17.62 18.99
N SER A 183 8.60 -17.45 17.67
CA SER A 183 9.75 -17.80 16.83
C SER A 183 10.87 -16.77 17.02
N ALA A 184 12.01 -17.21 17.60
CA ALA A 184 13.17 -16.35 17.80
C ALA A 184 13.72 -15.74 16.51
N VAL A 185 13.61 -16.44 15.38
CA VAL A 185 14.05 -15.94 14.07
C VAL A 185 13.14 -14.81 13.58
N ILE A 186 11.83 -14.98 13.72
CA ILE A 186 10.86 -13.96 13.33
C ILE A 186 10.98 -12.72 14.23
N GLU A 187 11.08 -12.93 15.56
CA GLU A 187 11.25 -11.83 16.52
C GLU A 187 12.54 -11.03 16.26
N ALA A 188 13.65 -11.70 15.96
CA ALA A 188 14.90 -11.05 15.60
C ALA A 188 14.74 -10.19 14.31
N LYS A 189 14.07 -10.72 13.29
CA LYS A 189 13.84 -9.96 12.04
C LYS A 189 12.88 -8.79 12.22
N VAL A 190 11.85 -8.95 13.04
CA VAL A 190 10.96 -7.84 13.42
C VAL A 190 11.75 -6.75 14.16
N GLY A 191 12.60 -7.13 15.13
CA GLY A 191 13.46 -6.20 15.86
C GLY A 191 14.42 -5.41 14.94
N GLU A 192 15.00 -6.09 13.94
CA GLU A 192 15.85 -5.44 12.92
C GLU A 192 15.08 -4.36 12.13
N ILE A 193 13.89 -4.70 11.66
CA ILE A 193 13.03 -3.77 10.91
C ILE A 193 12.62 -2.58 11.79
N LEU A 194 12.22 -2.85 13.04
CA LEU A 194 11.84 -1.81 14.01
C LEU A 194 13.01 -0.85 14.28
N ALA A 195 14.19 -1.37 14.55
CA ALA A 195 15.37 -0.54 14.82
C ALA A 195 15.70 0.35 13.61
N GLY A 196 15.69 -0.22 12.41
CA GLY A 196 15.92 0.53 11.17
C GLY A 196 14.84 1.59 10.93
N ALA A 197 13.58 1.25 11.13
CA ALA A 197 12.46 2.17 10.94
C ALA A 197 12.48 3.34 11.95
N ARG A 198 12.77 3.07 13.23
CA ARG A 198 12.92 4.12 14.25
C ARG A 198 14.04 5.10 13.89
N ALA A 199 15.20 4.58 13.50
CA ALA A 199 16.34 5.43 13.09
C ALA A 199 15.99 6.32 11.88
N GLU A 200 15.26 5.78 10.92
CA GLU A 200 14.84 6.52 9.72
C GLU A 200 13.74 7.55 10.05
N ILE A 201 12.78 7.23 10.91
CA ILE A 201 11.79 8.19 11.42
C ILE A 201 12.47 9.34 12.15
N GLU A 202 13.43 9.06 13.04
CA GLU A 202 14.18 10.09 13.73
C GLU A 202 14.93 11.01 12.75
N ARG A 203 15.49 10.44 11.68
CA ARG A 203 16.14 11.22 10.62
C ARG A 203 15.13 12.18 9.96
N ILE A 204 13.96 11.68 9.58
CA ILE A 204 12.89 12.47 8.98
C ILE A 204 12.44 13.59 9.94
N LEU A 205 12.26 13.28 11.22
CA LEU A 205 11.86 14.27 12.22
C LEU A 205 12.93 15.37 12.42
N ARG A 206 14.22 15.01 12.42
CA ARG A 206 15.33 16.01 12.45
C ARG A 206 15.38 16.92 11.23
N MET A 207 14.86 16.48 10.09
CA MET A 207 14.72 17.29 8.87
C MET A 207 13.54 18.27 8.91
N GLY A 208 12.72 18.22 9.94
CA GLY A 208 11.49 19.01 10.06
C GLY A 208 10.20 18.22 9.73
N GLY A 209 10.28 16.88 9.71
CA GLY A 209 9.16 15.99 9.47
C GLY A 209 9.01 15.55 8.01
N ALA A 210 7.95 14.78 7.74
CA ALA A 210 7.74 14.17 6.43
C ALA A 210 7.57 15.19 5.30
N VAL A 211 6.93 16.33 5.55
CA VAL A 211 6.74 17.38 4.55
C VAL A 211 8.11 17.91 4.09
N ALA A 212 8.98 18.30 5.03
CA ALA A 212 10.32 18.78 4.71
C ALA A 212 11.18 17.70 4.03
N ALA A 213 11.04 16.43 4.42
CA ALA A 213 11.75 15.33 3.78
C ALA A 213 11.29 15.09 2.32
N VAL A 214 10.01 15.35 2.02
CA VAL A 214 9.49 15.30 0.63
C VAL A 214 9.98 16.52 -0.16
N GLU A 215 9.84 17.73 0.37
CA GLU A 215 10.22 18.98 -0.29
C GLU A 215 11.72 19.07 -0.59
N SER A 216 12.56 18.54 0.31
CA SER A 216 14.02 18.44 0.08
C SER A 216 14.41 17.37 -0.96
N GLY A 217 13.46 16.55 -1.42
CA GLY A 217 13.74 15.43 -2.32
C GLY A 217 14.39 14.22 -1.64
N TYR A 218 14.56 14.23 -0.32
CA TYR A 218 15.20 13.14 0.44
C TYR A 218 14.51 11.80 0.20
N MET A 219 13.19 11.71 0.40
CA MET A 219 12.47 10.46 0.23
C MET A 219 12.59 9.93 -1.20
N LYS A 220 12.42 10.80 -2.22
CA LYS A 220 12.59 10.42 -3.62
C LYS A 220 13.99 9.87 -3.91
N SER A 221 15.03 10.54 -3.41
CA SER A 221 16.41 10.10 -3.59
C SER A 221 16.66 8.74 -2.93
N ALA A 222 16.11 8.50 -1.75
CA ALA A 222 16.21 7.22 -1.05
C ALA A 222 15.55 6.07 -1.83
N LEU A 223 14.37 6.31 -2.40
CA LEU A 223 13.66 5.34 -3.25
C LEU A 223 14.46 5.02 -4.51
N VAL A 224 14.92 6.04 -5.23
CA VAL A 224 15.73 5.86 -6.45
C VAL A 224 17.00 5.07 -6.15
N LYS A 225 17.69 5.37 -5.06
CA LYS A 225 18.91 4.65 -4.64
C LYS A 225 18.62 3.18 -4.36
N ALA A 226 17.57 2.88 -3.62
CA ALA A 226 17.19 1.51 -3.27
C ALA A 226 16.76 0.71 -4.52
N HIS A 227 15.97 1.33 -5.41
CA HIS A 227 15.56 0.73 -6.68
C HIS A 227 16.76 0.43 -7.57
N SER A 228 17.67 1.39 -7.75
CA SER A 228 18.88 1.22 -8.54
C SER A 228 19.78 0.10 -7.99
N ALA A 229 19.92 0.01 -6.66
CA ALA A 229 20.68 -1.06 -6.02
C ALA A 229 20.06 -2.44 -6.28
N ARG A 230 18.72 -2.57 -6.17
CA ARG A 230 18.02 -3.82 -6.50
C ARG A 230 18.21 -4.19 -7.98
N ARG A 231 18.03 -3.23 -8.87
CA ARG A 231 18.23 -3.43 -10.30
C ARG A 231 19.66 -3.92 -10.61
N GLY A 232 20.67 -3.28 -10.00
CA GLY A 232 22.07 -3.69 -10.17
C GLY A 232 22.32 -5.14 -9.72
N ARG A 233 21.72 -5.60 -8.62
CA ARG A 233 21.81 -7.01 -8.17
C ARG A 233 21.15 -7.98 -9.17
N ILE A 234 20.01 -7.59 -9.75
CA ILE A 234 19.33 -8.40 -10.78
C ILE A 234 20.21 -8.49 -12.03
N GLU A 235 20.77 -7.37 -12.49
CA GLU A 235 21.66 -7.30 -13.66
C GLU A 235 22.95 -8.10 -13.42
N ALA A 236 23.49 -8.10 -12.20
CA ALA A 236 24.64 -8.91 -11.81
C ALA A 236 24.33 -10.40 -11.59
N GLY A 237 23.05 -10.79 -11.60
CA GLY A 237 22.61 -12.16 -11.33
C GLY A 237 22.67 -12.58 -9.85
N GLU A 238 22.89 -11.64 -8.95
CA GLU A 238 22.85 -11.85 -7.50
C GLU A 238 21.41 -12.10 -7.03
N ASP A 239 20.47 -11.29 -7.50
CA ASP A 239 19.03 -11.50 -7.31
C ASP A 239 18.49 -12.21 -8.56
N VAL A 240 17.89 -13.40 -8.37
CA VAL A 240 17.29 -14.17 -9.47
C VAL A 240 15.83 -13.81 -9.64
N VAL A 241 15.46 -13.50 -10.89
CA VAL A 241 14.07 -13.38 -11.34
C VAL A 241 13.84 -14.43 -12.42
N VAL A 242 13.07 -15.47 -12.06
CA VAL A 242 12.81 -16.60 -12.94
C VAL A 242 12.13 -16.13 -14.24
N GLY A 243 12.64 -16.59 -15.37
CA GLY A 243 12.17 -16.20 -16.70
C GLY A 243 12.75 -14.88 -17.22
N VAL A 244 13.41 -14.07 -16.36
CA VAL A 244 13.96 -12.76 -16.73
C VAL A 244 15.49 -12.79 -16.84
N ASN A 245 16.21 -13.11 -15.77
CA ASN A 245 17.65 -13.18 -15.77
C ASN A 245 18.20 -14.60 -15.57
N ARG A 246 17.31 -15.56 -15.26
CA ARG A 246 17.65 -16.99 -15.14
C ARG A 246 16.45 -17.86 -15.53
N PHE A 247 16.73 -19.09 -15.99
CA PHE A 247 15.72 -20.03 -16.49
C PHE A 247 14.89 -19.45 -17.64
N ILE A 248 15.57 -18.75 -18.55
CA ILE A 248 14.97 -18.12 -19.72
C ILE A 248 14.64 -19.21 -20.74
N THR A 249 13.45 -19.12 -21.37
CA THR A 249 13.07 -19.92 -22.52
C THR A 249 13.14 -19.06 -23.78
N THR A 250 13.52 -19.66 -24.92
CA THR A 250 13.54 -18.99 -26.22
C THR A 250 12.27 -19.26 -27.04
N GLU A 251 11.47 -20.22 -26.61
CA GLU A 251 10.22 -20.56 -27.27
C GLU A 251 9.14 -19.53 -26.97
N PRO A 252 8.29 -19.19 -27.95
CA PRO A 252 7.14 -18.31 -27.73
C PRO A 252 6.22 -18.86 -26.63
N ASN A 253 5.83 -18.02 -25.70
CA ASN A 253 4.87 -18.42 -24.66
C ASN A 253 3.45 -18.46 -25.22
N PRO A 254 2.73 -19.59 -25.12
CA PRO A 254 1.37 -19.72 -25.65
C PRO A 254 0.39 -18.70 -25.05
N LEU A 255 0.62 -18.23 -23.81
CA LEU A 255 -0.24 -17.26 -23.14
C LEU A 255 -0.04 -15.82 -23.64
N THR A 256 1.07 -15.56 -24.33
CA THR A 256 1.41 -14.23 -24.89
C THR A 256 1.50 -14.23 -26.42
N ALA A 257 1.26 -15.37 -27.06
CA ALA A 257 1.34 -15.51 -28.52
C ALA A 257 0.33 -14.61 -29.26
N ASP A 258 -0.80 -14.29 -28.62
CA ASP A 258 -1.80 -13.37 -29.11
C ASP A 258 -2.16 -12.37 -28.00
N LEU A 259 -1.38 -11.28 -27.91
CA LEU A 259 -1.56 -10.25 -26.92
C LEU A 259 -2.90 -9.52 -27.06
N ASP A 260 -3.46 -9.40 -28.28
CA ASP A 260 -4.74 -8.74 -28.51
C ASP A 260 -5.91 -9.48 -27.83
N THR A 261 -5.75 -10.80 -27.65
CA THR A 261 -6.73 -11.62 -26.91
C THR A 261 -6.33 -11.85 -25.44
N ALA A 262 -5.07 -11.63 -25.08
CA ALA A 262 -4.54 -11.86 -23.73
C ALA A 262 -4.87 -10.72 -22.74
N VAL A 263 -5.19 -9.54 -23.23
CA VAL A 263 -5.53 -8.37 -22.43
C VAL A 263 -6.80 -7.70 -22.93
N GLN A 264 -7.42 -6.90 -22.06
CA GLN A 264 -8.58 -6.11 -22.46
C GLN A 264 -8.11 -4.79 -23.10
N VAL A 265 -8.65 -4.52 -24.29
CA VAL A 265 -8.49 -3.24 -24.97
C VAL A 265 -9.79 -2.43 -24.81
N VAL A 266 -9.67 -1.19 -24.36
CA VAL A 266 -10.84 -0.29 -24.23
C VAL A 266 -11.15 0.29 -25.60
N ASP A 267 -12.41 0.10 -26.06
CA ASP A 267 -12.88 0.72 -27.29
C ASP A 267 -12.90 2.26 -27.12
N PRO A 268 -12.21 3.02 -28.00
CA PRO A 268 -12.21 4.49 -27.96
C PRO A 268 -13.60 5.11 -28.02
N ALA A 269 -14.59 4.42 -28.60
CA ALA A 269 -15.97 4.85 -28.61
C ALA A 269 -16.59 4.87 -27.21
N VAL A 270 -16.24 3.89 -26.36
CA VAL A 270 -16.69 3.82 -24.95
C VAL A 270 -16.12 4.98 -24.16
N GLU A 271 -14.82 5.27 -24.29
CA GLU A 271 -14.18 6.41 -23.65
C GLU A 271 -14.84 7.73 -24.06
N SER A 272 -15.00 7.93 -25.37
CA SER A 272 -15.66 9.12 -25.92
C SER A 272 -17.11 9.27 -25.42
N ALA A 273 -17.84 8.18 -25.29
CA ALA A 273 -19.20 8.18 -24.75
C ALA A 273 -19.21 8.55 -23.25
N ALA A 274 -18.28 8.02 -22.46
CA ALA A 274 -18.15 8.35 -21.05
C ALA A 274 -17.79 9.83 -20.82
N VAL A 275 -16.86 10.38 -21.61
CA VAL A 275 -16.52 11.81 -21.58
C VAL A 275 -17.75 12.66 -21.88
N ARG A 276 -18.47 12.39 -22.97
CA ARG A 276 -19.70 13.10 -23.32
C ARG A 276 -20.76 13.04 -22.22
N ALA A 277 -20.94 11.86 -21.60
CA ALA A 277 -21.88 11.68 -20.50
C ALA A 277 -21.53 12.54 -19.28
N VAL A 278 -20.25 12.63 -18.90
CA VAL A 278 -19.77 13.49 -17.80
C VAL A 278 -19.95 14.97 -18.15
N GLU A 279 -19.65 15.38 -19.37
CA GLU A 279 -19.85 16.76 -19.83
C GLU A 279 -21.33 17.15 -19.82
N GLN A 280 -22.20 16.25 -20.29
CA GLN A 280 -23.63 16.46 -20.25
C GLN A 280 -24.14 16.58 -18.80
N TRP A 281 -23.71 15.67 -17.92
CA TRP A 281 -24.05 15.73 -16.51
C TRP A 281 -23.58 17.04 -15.86
N ARG A 282 -22.36 17.53 -16.17
CA ARG A 282 -21.85 18.81 -15.68
C ARG A 282 -22.71 19.99 -16.14
N ARG A 283 -23.24 19.93 -17.36
CA ARG A 283 -24.11 21.00 -17.92
C ARG A 283 -25.52 20.96 -17.33
N THR A 284 -26.04 19.77 -17.01
CA THR A 284 -27.43 19.59 -16.60
C THR A 284 -27.62 19.42 -15.10
N ARG A 285 -26.53 19.20 -14.34
CA ARG A 285 -26.63 19.09 -12.88
C ARG A 285 -27.12 20.40 -12.28
N ASP A 286 -28.14 20.29 -11.44
CA ASP A 286 -28.59 21.42 -10.62
C ASP A 286 -27.46 21.81 -9.65
N GLU A 287 -26.91 22.99 -9.81
CA GLU A 287 -26.08 23.63 -8.79
C GLU A 287 -26.99 24.14 -7.67
N ASN A 288 -27.66 23.23 -6.94
CA ASN A 288 -28.45 23.61 -5.79
C ASN A 288 -27.53 24.02 -4.63
N PRO A 289 -27.37 25.36 -4.37
CA PRO A 289 -26.50 25.82 -3.30
C PRO A 289 -26.97 25.41 -1.89
N GLN A 290 -28.22 24.96 -1.76
CA GLN A 290 -28.80 24.52 -0.48
C GLN A 290 -28.37 23.09 -0.13
N ALA A 291 -28.28 22.19 -1.11
CA ALA A 291 -27.77 20.84 -0.88
C ALA A 291 -26.28 20.85 -0.48
N ALA A 292 -25.48 21.74 -1.05
CA ALA A 292 -24.09 21.96 -0.66
C ALA A 292 -23.94 22.58 0.74
N ARG A 293 -24.90 23.40 1.18
CA ARG A 293 -24.94 23.97 2.55
C ARG A 293 -25.37 22.97 3.61
N GLN A 294 -26.27 22.04 3.29
CA GLN A 294 -26.73 20.99 4.20
C GLN A 294 -25.65 19.89 4.42
N SER A 295 -24.74 19.68 3.46
CA SER A 295 -23.63 18.74 3.59
C SER A 295 -22.49 19.23 4.49
N GLY A 296 -22.55 20.47 5.01
CA GLY A 296 -21.52 21.04 5.89
C GLY A 296 -20.19 21.39 5.22
N TRP A 297 -20.06 21.20 3.92
CA TRP A 297 -18.88 21.56 3.16
C TRP A 297 -18.94 23.03 2.74
N ARG A 298 -18.24 23.89 3.47
CA ARG A 298 -18.04 25.28 3.06
C ARG A 298 -16.96 25.35 1.96
N TRP A 299 -17.35 25.24 0.72
CA TRP A 299 -16.50 25.50 -0.46
C TRP A 299 -15.78 26.87 -0.45
N ARG A 300 -16.16 27.78 0.43
CA ARG A 300 -15.57 29.12 0.51
C ARG A 300 -14.11 29.14 0.97
N ASN A 301 -13.63 28.11 1.66
CA ASN A 301 -12.24 28.05 2.10
C ASN A 301 -11.28 27.47 1.05
N CYS A 302 -11.77 26.70 0.08
CA CYS A 302 -10.93 26.19 -1.00
C CYS A 302 -10.50 27.27 -2.01
N ARG A 303 -11.22 28.41 -2.10
CA ARG A 303 -10.83 29.53 -2.98
C ARG A 303 -9.69 30.39 -2.42
N LYS A 304 -9.23 30.13 -1.20
CA LYS A 304 -8.11 30.86 -0.56
C LYS A 304 -6.81 30.06 -0.54
N MET A 305 -6.77 28.88 -1.10
CA MET A 305 -5.50 28.22 -1.36
C MET A 305 -4.81 28.92 -2.53
N PRO A 306 -3.55 29.38 -2.39
CA PRO A 306 -2.80 29.88 -3.52
C PRO A 306 -2.72 28.79 -4.58
N ALA A 307 -2.92 29.18 -5.85
CA ALA A 307 -2.80 28.27 -6.97
C ALA A 307 -1.44 27.58 -6.88
N ALA A 308 -1.45 26.24 -6.87
CA ALA A 308 -0.23 25.45 -6.95
C ALA A 308 0.53 25.93 -8.20
N ARG A 309 1.79 26.35 -8.01
CA ARG A 309 2.66 26.68 -9.14
C ARG A 309 2.79 25.44 -10.01
N PRO A 310 2.65 25.56 -11.32
CA PRO A 310 2.91 24.45 -12.22
C PRO A 310 4.37 23.99 -12.03
N ILE A 311 4.53 22.67 -11.93
CA ILE A 311 5.82 21.97 -11.86
C ILE A 311 6.46 22.00 -13.25
#